data_f2af1907988faf5c3beeafbac0d070d7
#
_entry.id   f2af1907988faf5c3beeafbac0d070d7
#
_cell.length_a   1.000
_cell.length_b   1.000
_cell.length_c   1.000
_cell.angle_alpha   90.00
_cell.angle_beta   90.00
_cell.angle_gamma   90.00
#
_symmetry.space_group_name_H-M   'P 1'
#
loop_
_entity.id
_entity.type
_entity.pdbx_description
1 polymer ?
#
loop_
_entity_poly.entity_id
_entity_poly.type
_entity_poly.pdbx_seq_one_letter_code
_entity_poly.pdbx_strand_id
1 'polypeptide(L)'
;MINLPLLRQNDRQILKNIIKNKHEPAKTKLLNKYNNIIADYLKFYKNRYTLDRITQDTNIDEEATKYLNAAYKSGKEIDSVKAKITEIMPPAIKEKCPYCMLSEPGTFDHYLGKGRFPEYSVLSKNLVPCCSKCNSKKGEKFLSKNGNRSFISFYFDKIGRAHV
;
A
#
# COMPACT_ATOMS: atom_id res chain seq x y z
N MET A 1 7.83 -14.58 13.62
CA MET A 1 7.27 -13.78 12.53
C MET A 1 8.41 -12.96 11.94
N ILE A 2 8.50 -12.83 10.62
CA ILE A 2 9.58 -12.09 9.93
C ILE A 2 8.99 -10.95 9.12
N ASN A 3 9.78 -9.90 8.91
CA ASN A 3 9.36 -8.80 8.05
C ASN A 3 9.21 -9.26 6.58
N LEU A 4 8.24 -8.69 5.89
CA LEU A 4 8.14 -8.83 4.44
C LEU A 4 9.32 -8.10 3.78
N PRO A 5 9.90 -8.67 2.72
CA PRO A 5 10.97 -8.01 1.98
C PRO A 5 10.42 -6.77 1.24
N LEU A 6 11.20 -5.71 1.24
CA LEU A 6 10.87 -4.50 0.51
C LEU A 6 11.16 -4.68 -0.99
N LEU A 7 10.16 -4.46 -1.81
CA LEU A 7 10.34 -4.42 -3.25
C LEU A 7 11.23 -3.24 -3.63
N ARG A 8 12.41 -3.51 -4.18
CA ARG A 8 13.36 -2.49 -4.65
C ARG A 8 12.93 -1.99 -6.03
N GLN A 9 11.92 -1.12 -6.05
CA GLN A 9 11.41 -0.48 -7.26
C GLN A 9 11.28 1.03 -7.07
N ASN A 10 11.34 1.74 -8.20
CA ASN A 10 11.11 3.18 -8.22
C ASN A 10 9.59 3.45 -8.29
N ASP A 11 8.94 3.66 -7.14
CA ASP A 11 7.50 3.92 -7.06
C ASP A 11 7.08 5.18 -7.83
N ARG A 12 7.96 6.17 -8.01
CA ARG A 12 7.71 7.34 -8.85
C ARG A 12 7.58 6.95 -10.32
N GLN A 13 8.43 6.03 -10.79
CA GLN A 13 8.36 5.54 -12.16
C GLN A 13 7.12 4.68 -12.39
N ILE A 14 6.74 3.87 -11.41
CA ILE A 14 5.48 3.10 -11.44
C ILE A 14 4.29 4.06 -11.60
N LEU A 15 4.21 5.10 -10.78
CA LEU A 15 3.13 6.09 -10.87
C LEU A 15 3.11 6.79 -12.23
N LYS A 16 4.29 7.20 -12.75
CA LYS A 16 4.40 7.80 -14.10
C LYS A 16 3.85 6.87 -15.18
N ASN A 17 4.22 5.59 -15.14
CA ASN A 17 3.76 4.61 -16.11
C ASN A 17 2.24 4.39 -16.01
N ILE A 18 1.71 4.30 -14.78
CA ILE A 18 0.26 4.22 -14.54
C ILE A 18 -0.46 5.41 -15.19
N ILE A 19 0.01 6.64 -14.95
CA ILE A 19 -0.59 7.86 -15.50
C ILE A 19 -0.49 7.88 -17.02
N LYS A 20 0.68 7.54 -17.58
CA LYS A 20 0.92 7.48 -19.03
C LYS A 20 -0.09 6.57 -19.74
N ASN A 21 -0.46 5.45 -19.11
CA ASN A 21 -1.33 4.43 -19.66
C ASN A 21 -2.84 4.71 -19.41
N LYS A 22 -3.19 5.84 -18.80
CA LYS A 22 -4.59 6.27 -18.65
C LYS A 22 -5.06 7.07 -19.86
N HIS A 23 -6.37 6.97 -20.12
CA HIS A 23 -7.08 7.83 -21.08
C HIS A 23 -7.58 9.11 -20.39
N GLU A 24 -7.96 10.09 -21.18
CA GLU A 24 -8.59 11.30 -20.65
C GLU A 24 -10.02 10.98 -20.11
N PRO A 25 -10.50 11.69 -19.09
CA PRO A 25 -9.82 12.81 -18.37
C PRO A 25 -8.87 12.34 -17.24
N ALA A 26 -8.82 11.04 -16.94
CA ALA A 26 -8.04 10.51 -15.82
C ALA A 26 -6.55 10.83 -15.90
N LYS A 27 -6.00 10.81 -17.14
CA LYS A 27 -4.58 11.10 -17.38
C LYS A 27 -4.23 12.52 -16.96
N THR A 28 -4.93 13.52 -17.47
CA THR A 28 -4.70 14.93 -17.12
C THR A 28 -4.92 15.18 -15.64
N LYS A 29 -5.99 14.62 -15.06
CA LYS A 29 -6.28 14.78 -13.64
C LYS A 29 -5.16 14.25 -12.75
N LEU A 30 -4.70 13.03 -12.99
CA LEU A 30 -3.61 12.43 -12.21
C LEU A 30 -2.26 13.10 -12.47
N LEU A 31 -2.00 13.58 -13.68
CA LEU A 31 -0.79 14.32 -14.01
C LEU A 31 -0.71 15.63 -13.19
N ASN A 32 -1.81 16.35 -13.07
CA ASN A 32 -1.90 17.57 -12.27
C ASN A 32 -1.66 17.31 -10.76
N LYS A 33 -1.98 16.09 -10.27
CA LYS A 33 -1.74 15.68 -8.89
C LYS A 33 -0.40 14.98 -8.67
N TYR A 34 0.38 14.72 -9.73
CA TYR A 34 1.60 13.92 -9.65
C TYR A 34 2.57 14.42 -8.58
N ASN A 35 2.87 15.71 -8.55
CA ASN A 35 3.83 16.28 -7.59
C ASN A 35 3.35 16.14 -6.13
N ASN A 36 2.04 16.32 -5.89
CA ASN A 36 1.44 16.11 -4.58
C ASN A 36 1.61 14.65 -4.14
N ILE A 37 1.26 13.69 -4.99
CA ILE A 37 1.39 12.25 -4.70
C ILE A 37 2.86 11.89 -4.43
N ILE A 38 3.82 12.46 -5.18
CA ILE A 38 5.24 12.22 -4.94
C ILE A 38 5.70 12.81 -3.59
N ALA A 39 5.19 13.97 -3.21
CA ALA A 39 5.46 14.55 -1.89
C ALA A 39 4.92 13.65 -0.77
N ASP A 40 3.72 13.07 -0.96
CA ASP A 40 3.15 12.09 -0.03
C ASP A 40 3.97 10.79 0.04
N TYR A 41 4.48 10.29 -1.08
CA TYR A 41 5.40 9.15 -1.06
C TYR A 41 6.65 9.45 -0.20
N LEU A 42 7.22 10.64 -0.32
CA LEU A 42 8.34 11.06 0.54
C LEU A 42 7.93 11.15 2.02
N LYS A 43 6.72 11.68 2.30
CA LYS A 43 6.14 11.73 3.63
C LYS A 43 5.94 10.33 4.21
N PHE A 44 5.44 9.37 3.42
CA PHE A 44 5.32 7.97 3.81
C PHE A 44 6.69 7.38 4.20
N TYR A 45 7.72 7.55 3.36
CA TYR A 45 9.07 7.04 3.64
C TYR A 45 9.70 7.67 4.87
N LYS A 46 9.53 8.97 5.05
CA LYS A 46 10.03 9.70 6.23
C LYS A 46 9.39 9.17 7.52
N ASN A 47 8.09 8.88 7.48
CA ASN A 47 7.31 8.43 8.63
C ASN A 47 7.10 6.91 8.68
N ARG A 48 7.86 6.11 7.95
CA ARG A 48 7.63 4.66 7.80
C ARG A 48 7.59 3.87 9.11
N TYR A 49 8.20 4.39 10.17
CA TYR A 49 8.17 3.80 11.52
C TYR A 49 7.08 4.40 12.43
N THR A 50 6.43 5.46 11.99
CA THR A 50 5.40 6.21 12.72
C THR A 50 4.24 6.53 11.79
N LEU A 51 3.75 5.51 11.05
CA LEU A 51 2.67 5.67 10.07
C LEU A 51 1.35 6.15 10.71
N ASP A 52 1.17 5.96 12.02
CA ASP A 52 0.08 6.54 12.81
C ASP A 52 0.03 8.07 12.79
N ARG A 53 1.15 8.73 12.49
CA ARG A 53 1.25 10.19 12.41
C ARG A 53 0.97 10.76 11.02
N ILE A 54 0.73 9.89 10.02
CA ILE A 54 0.39 10.34 8.67
C ILE A 54 -1.04 10.89 8.65
N THR A 55 -1.16 12.11 8.16
CA THR A 55 -2.45 12.77 7.91
C THR A 55 -2.82 12.65 6.44
N GLN A 56 -4.12 12.57 6.18
CA GLN A 56 -4.69 12.57 4.83
C GLN A 56 -4.27 13.82 4.05
N ASP A 57 -3.94 13.67 2.77
CA ASP A 57 -3.74 14.81 1.86
C ASP A 57 -5.10 15.31 1.36
N THR A 58 -5.43 16.54 1.74
CA THR A 58 -6.68 17.21 1.31
C THR A 58 -6.62 17.73 -0.14
N ASN A 59 -5.45 17.70 -0.78
CA ASN A 59 -5.29 18.08 -2.19
C ASN A 59 -5.69 16.96 -3.16
N ILE A 60 -5.88 15.74 -2.67
CA ILE A 60 -6.40 14.62 -3.47
C ILE A 60 -7.92 14.62 -3.40
N ASP A 61 -8.54 15.21 -4.39
CA ASP A 61 -10.01 15.32 -4.47
C ASP A 61 -10.67 13.96 -4.83
N GLU A 62 -12.02 13.92 -4.78
CA GLU A 62 -12.81 12.70 -5.04
C GLU A 62 -12.56 12.12 -6.43
N GLU A 63 -12.38 12.97 -7.43
CA GLU A 63 -12.15 12.52 -8.80
C GLU A 63 -10.78 11.84 -8.95
N ALA A 64 -9.71 12.46 -8.40
CA ALA A 64 -8.38 11.86 -8.35
C ALA A 64 -8.39 10.56 -7.53
N THR A 65 -9.12 10.52 -6.40
CA THR A 65 -9.34 9.33 -5.58
C THR A 65 -9.96 8.19 -6.39
N LYS A 66 -10.99 8.48 -7.17
CA LYS A 66 -11.65 7.50 -8.06
C LYS A 66 -10.65 6.92 -9.06
N TYR A 67 -9.83 7.75 -9.70
CA TYR A 67 -8.85 7.30 -10.68
C TYR A 67 -7.69 6.52 -10.08
N LEU A 68 -7.19 6.89 -8.88
CA LEU A 68 -6.15 6.15 -8.16
C LEU A 68 -6.69 4.78 -7.71
N ASN A 69 -7.90 4.72 -7.18
CA ASN A 69 -8.53 3.47 -6.78
C ASN A 69 -8.82 2.55 -7.98
N ALA A 70 -9.22 3.11 -9.13
CA ALA A 70 -9.36 2.37 -10.37
C ALA A 70 -8.01 1.85 -10.89
N ALA A 71 -6.94 2.63 -10.76
CA ALA A 71 -5.59 2.22 -11.13
C ALA A 71 -5.08 1.02 -10.32
N TYR A 72 -5.44 0.95 -9.04
CA TYR A 72 -5.13 -0.21 -8.19
C TYR A 72 -5.92 -1.46 -8.58
N LYS A 73 -7.18 -1.31 -9.01
CA LYS A 73 -8.03 -2.47 -9.34
C LYS A 73 -7.56 -3.23 -10.58
N SER A 74 -7.09 -2.50 -11.59
CA SER A 74 -6.71 -3.09 -12.86
C SER A 74 -5.66 -2.25 -13.58
N GLY A 75 -4.65 -2.92 -14.14
CA GLY A 75 -3.61 -2.30 -14.95
C GLY A 75 -2.29 -3.07 -14.89
N LYS A 76 -1.63 -3.21 -16.03
CA LYS A 76 -0.37 -3.96 -16.17
C LYS A 76 0.70 -3.56 -15.15
N GLU A 77 0.80 -2.27 -14.85
CA GLU A 77 1.81 -1.75 -13.93
C GLU A 77 1.58 -2.24 -12.49
N ILE A 78 0.33 -2.12 -12.00
CA ILE A 78 0.02 -2.54 -10.63
C ILE A 78 0.00 -4.06 -10.50
N ASP A 79 -0.42 -4.79 -11.52
CA ASP A 79 -0.40 -6.24 -11.53
C ASP A 79 1.05 -6.75 -11.53
N SER A 80 1.96 -6.11 -12.28
CA SER A 80 3.39 -6.37 -12.22
C SER A 80 3.97 -6.11 -10.83
N VAL A 81 3.57 -5.02 -10.16
CA VAL A 81 3.99 -4.73 -8.77
C VAL A 81 3.54 -5.82 -7.82
N LYS A 82 2.27 -6.23 -7.88
CA LYS A 82 1.70 -7.30 -7.04
C LYS A 82 2.43 -8.64 -7.27
N ALA A 83 2.67 -9.00 -8.53
CA ALA A 83 3.41 -10.22 -8.89
C ALA A 83 4.82 -10.21 -8.30
N LYS A 84 5.56 -9.10 -8.45
CA LYS A 84 6.91 -8.96 -7.90
C LYS A 84 6.95 -8.98 -6.37
N ILE A 85 5.97 -8.37 -5.69
CA ILE A 85 5.85 -8.48 -4.23
C ILE A 85 5.71 -9.95 -3.83
N THR A 86 4.85 -10.69 -4.51
CA THR A 86 4.65 -12.14 -4.24
C THR A 86 5.91 -12.95 -4.55
N GLU A 87 6.60 -12.63 -5.65
CA GLU A 87 7.81 -13.33 -6.09
C GLU A 87 8.95 -13.26 -5.07
N ILE A 88 9.19 -12.06 -4.50
CA ILE A 88 10.27 -11.84 -3.53
C ILE A 88 9.96 -12.35 -2.12
N MET A 89 8.74 -12.81 -1.85
CA MET A 89 8.39 -13.36 -0.53
C MET A 89 9.20 -14.62 -0.23
N PRO A 90 9.76 -14.74 0.99
CA PRO A 90 10.44 -15.96 1.40
C PRO A 90 9.51 -17.18 1.31
N PRO A 91 10.00 -18.35 0.87
CA PRO A 91 9.18 -19.56 0.75
C PRO A 91 8.39 -19.90 2.02
N ALA A 92 8.99 -19.71 3.20
CA ALA A 92 8.38 -20.01 4.48
C ALA A 92 7.10 -19.22 4.79
N ILE A 93 6.91 -18.04 4.15
CA ILE A 93 5.75 -17.16 4.37
C ILE A 93 4.98 -16.87 3.09
N LYS A 94 5.46 -17.34 1.93
CA LYS A 94 4.84 -17.06 0.62
C LYS A 94 3.40 -17.56 0.53
N GLU A 95 3.15 -18.72 1.16
CA GLU A 95 1.83 -19.38 1.18
C GLU A 95 1.01 -19.04 2.43
N LYS A 96 1.46 -18.08 3.24
CA LYS A 96 0.82 -17.73 4.50
C LYS A 96 0.48 -16.25 4.58
N CYS A 97 -0.77 -15.97 4.86
CA CYS A 97 -1.23 -14.62 5.14
C CYS A 97 -0.49 -14.06 6.37
N PRO A 98 0.23 -12.92 6.28
CA PRO A 98 1.00 -12.38 7.40
C PRO A 98 0.13 -11.97 8.59
N TYR A 99 -1.16 -11.70 8.37
CA TYR A 99 -2.08 -11.35 9.45
C TYR A 99 -2.53 -12.54 10.30
N CYS A 100 -2.85 -13.69 9.69
CA CYS A 100 -3.39 -14.84 10.42
C CYS A 100 -2.47 -16.06 10.42
N MET A 101 -1.48 -16.14 9.54
CA MET A 101 -0.56 -17.28 9.34
C MET A 101 -1.23 -18.62 8.98
N LEU A 102 -2.52 -18.59 8.61
CA LEU A 102 -3.33 -19.80 8.36
C LEU A 102 -3.65 -20.02 6.88
N SER A 103 -4.03 -18.97 6.18
CA SER A 103 -4.54 -19.03 4.80
C SER A 103 -3.54 -18.46 3.82
N GLU A 104 -3.59 -18.90 2.57
CA GLU A 104 -2.79 -18.31 1.50
C GLU A 104 -3.20 -16.86 1.20
N PRO A 105 -2.23 -15.99 0.86
CA PRO A 105 -2.51 -14.64 0.41
C PRO A 105 -3.03 -14.66 -1.03
N GLY A 106 -4.33 -14.34 -1.20
CA GLY A 106 -4.97 -14.22 -2.52
C GLY A 106 -5.36 -12.78 -2.89
N THR A 107 -5.09 -11.82 -1.99
CA THR A 107 -5.39 -10.40 -2.16
C THR A 107 -4.26 -9.53 -1.63
N PHE A 108 -4.39 -8.21 -1.84
CA PHE A 108 -3.50 -7.22 -1.25
C PHE A 108 -4.31 -6.24 -0.41
N ASP A 109 -3.93 -6.10 0.84
CA ASP A 109 -4.42 -5.07 1.73
C ASP A 109 -3.63 -3.77 1.56
N HIS A 110 -4.26 -2.64 1.77
CA HIS A 110 -3.59 -1.35 1.93
C HIS A 110 -3.37 -1.10 3.42
N TYR A 111 -2.11 -1.06 3.86
CA TYR A 111 -1.82 -0.77 5.27
C TYR A 111 -2.48 0.54 5.71
N LEU A 112 -2.22 1.64 4.99
CA LEU A 112 -3.03 2.85 5.04
C LEU A 112 -4.17 2.70 4.03
N GLY A 113 -5.39 2.55 4.50
CA GLY A 113 -6.56 2.25 3.67
C GLY A 113 -6.78 3.27 2.56
N LYS A 114 -7.04 2.80 1.35
CA LYS A 114 -7.12 3.63 0.13
C LYS A 114 -8.36 4.53 0.05
N GLY A 115 -9.36 4.30 0.89
CA GLY A 115 -10.51 5.18 1.04
C GLY A 115 -10.14 6.48 1.73
N ARG A 116 -9.28 6.39 2.76
CA ARG A 116 -8.79 7.53 3.52
C ARG A 116 -7.50 8.12 2.96
N PHE A 117 -6.63 7.29 2.38
CA PHE A 117 -5.31 7.65 1.87
C PHE A 117 -5.15 7.22 0.41
N PRO A 118 -5.94 7.79 -0.51
CA PRO A 118 -5.94 7.40 -1.92
C PRO A 118 -4.59 7.61 -2.61
N GLU A 119 -3.78 8.57 -2.17
CA GLU A 119 -2.44 8.85 -2.63
C GLU A 119 -1.51 7.63 -2.54
N TYR A 120 -1.74 6.73 -1.59
CA TYR A 120 -0.94 5.51 -1.40
C TYR A 120 -1.57 4.26 -2.03
N SER A 121 -2.63 4.40 -2.84
CA SER A 121 -3.34 3.25 -3.44
C SER A 121 -2.46 2.37 -4.31
N VAL A 122 -1.47 2.96 -4.99
CA VAL A 122 -0.55 2.25 -5.89
C VAL A 122 0.90 2.26 -5.39
N LEU A 123 1.14 2.68 -4.15
CA LEU A 123 2.45 2.65 -3.52
C LEU A 123 2.79 1.21 -3.10
N SER A 124 3.86 0.63 -3.65
CA SER A 124 4.23 -0.77 -3.42
C SER A 124 4.40 -1.11 -1.93
N LYS A 125 4.95 -0.19 -1.13
CA LYS A 125 5.22 -0.36 0.31
C LYS A 125 3.98 -0.20 1.20
N ASN A 126 2.86 0.21 0.60
CA ASN A 126 1.56 0.22 1.26
C ASN A 126 0.74 -1.06 1.00
N LEU A 127 1.21 -1.93 0.08
CA LEU A 127 0.52 -3.14 -0.34
C LEU A 127 1.04 -4.36 0.42
N VAL A 128 0.18 -5.00 1.19
CA VAL A 128 0.50 -6.20 1.99
C VAL A 128 -0.25 -7.40 1.41
N PRO A 129 0.45 -8.44 0.91
CA PRO A 129 -0.22 -9.65 0.46
C PRO A 129 -0.93 -10.33 1.64
N CYS A 130 -2.22 -10.67 1.49
CA CYS A 130 -3.01 -11.25 2.56
C CYS A 130 -4.19 -12.08 2.05
N CYS A 131 -4.81 -12.86 2.92
CA CYS A 131 -6.04 -13.56 2.57
C CYS A 131 -7.25 -12.61 2.57
N SER A 132 -8.27 -12.94 1.78
CA SER A 132 -9.49 -12.13 1.65
C SER A 132 -10.20 -11.89 2.97
N LYS A 133 -10.23 -12.89 3.86
CA LYS A 133 -10.85 -12.80 5.19
C LYS A 133 -10.18 -11.73 6.07
N CYS A 134 -8.84 -11.73 6.12
CA CYS A 134 -8.10 -10.71 6.88
C CYS A 134 -8.23 -9.33 6.26
N ASN A 135 -8.16 -9.23 4.93
CA ASN A 135 -8.34 -7.99 4.20
C ASN A 135 -9.71 -7.36 4.50
N SER A 136 -10.80 -8.12 4.36
CA SER A 136 -12.15 -7.65 4.65
C SER A 136 -12.33 -7.27 6.11
N LYS A 137 -11.77 -8.04 7.05
CA LYS A 137 -11.85 -7.76 8.50
C LYS A 137 -11.10 -6.50 8.90
N LYS A 138 -9.94 -6.25 8.30
CA LYS A 138 -9.16 -5.03 8.52
C LYS A 138 -9.84 -3.83 7.88
N GLY A 139 -10.23 -3.92 6.60
CA GLY A 139 -10.81 -2.80 5.84
C GLY A 139 -9.91 -1.56 5.89
N GLU A 140 -10.50 -0.40 6.17
CA GLU A 140 -9.78 0.89 6.28
C GLU A 140 -9.12 1.12 7.66
N LYS A 141 -9.23 0.15 8.58
CA LYS A 141 -8.73 0.31 9.96
C LYS A 141 -7.21 0.21 9.98
N PHE A 142 -6.55 1.17 10.61
CA PHE A 142 -5.14 1.10 10.98
C PHE A 142 -4.85 1.73 12.35
N LEU A 143 -5.78 2.56 12.86
CA LEU A 143 -5.76 3.13 14.20
C LEU A 143 -6.88 2.60 15.06
N SER A 144 -6.62 2.48 16.36
CA SER A 144 -7.61 2.26 17.40
C SER A 144 -8.38 3.55 17.73
N LYS A 145 -9.41 3.44 18.54
CA LYS A 145 -10.17 4.62 19.05
C LYS A 145 -9.27 5.63 19.78
N ASN A 146 -8.17 5.17 20.37
CA ASN A 146 -7.22 6.00 21.13
C ASN A 146 -6.08 6.56 20.25
N GLY A 147 -6.17 6.44 18.92
CA GLY A 147 -5.14 6.92 18.00
C GLY A 147 -3.90 6.04 17.86
N ASN A 148 -3.80 4.95 18.62
CA ASN A 148 -2.69 4.01 18.51
C ASN A 148 -2.85 3.09 17.29
N ARG A 149 -1.75 2.61 16.72
CA ARG A 149 -1.80 1.63 15.64
C ARG A 149 -2.47 0.33 16.09
N SER A 150 -3.44 -0.13 15.30
CA SER A 150 -4.13 -1.41 15.52
C SER A 150 -3.46 -2.59 14.81
N PHE A 151 -2.57 -2.31 13.86
CA PHE A 151 -1.88 -3.29 13.05
C PHE A 151 -0.40 -2.95 12.94
N ILE A 152 0.44 -3.98 12.93
CA ILE A 152 1.86 -3.84 12.65
C ILE A 152 2.10 -3.57 11.16
N SER A 153 3.11 -2.81 10.83
CA SER A 153 3.60 -2.68 9.47
C SER A 153 4.59 -3.81 9.18
N PHE A 154 4.18 -4.77 8.35
CA PHE A 154 5.02 -5.93 8.04
C PHE A 154 6.32 -5.58 7.31
N TYR A 155 6.42 -4.38 6.76
CA TYR A 155 7.63 -3.92 6.09
C TYR A 155 8.60 -3.20 7.02
N PHE A 156 8.11 -2.49 8.04
CA PHE A 156 8.93 -1.49 8.75
C PHE A 156 9.03 -1.72 10.25
N ASP A 157 8.04 -2.38 10.86
CA ASP A 157 8.11 -2.65 12.30
C ASP A 157 9.11 -3.77 12.59
N LYS A 158 9.78 -3.68 13.72
CA LYS A 158 10.66 -4.77 14.18
C LYS A 158 9.81 -5.95 14.62
N ILE A 159 9.73 -6.99 13.77
CA ILE A 159 8.99 -8.22 14.04
C ILE A 159 9.98 -9.31 14.46
N GLY A 160 9.78 -9.92 15.62
CA GLY A 160 10.44 -11.20 15.96
C GLY A 160 11.77 -11.11 16.69
N ARG A 161 12.11 -10.01 17.34
CA ARG A 161 13.08 -10.02 18.43
C ARG A 161 12.34 -9.98 19.76
N ALA A 162 11.99 -11.15 20.29
CA ALA A 162 11.84 -11.26 21.73
C ALA A 162 13.20 -10.88 22.33
N HIS A 163 13.24 -9.92 23.22
CA HIS A 163 14.41 -9.74 24.07
C HIS A 163 14.46 -10.98 24.97
N VAL A 164 15.44 -11.84 24.72
CA VAL A 164 15.88 -12.82 25.68
C VAL A 164 16.69 -12.07 26.71
#